data_1a5cc6692850b974ee6af65dbd5545e5
#
_entry.id   1a5cc6692850b974ee6af65dbd5545e5
#
_cell.length_a   1.000
_cell.length_b   1.000
_cell.length_c   1.000
_cell.angle_alpha   90.00
_cell.angle_beta   90.00
_cell.angle_gamma   90.00
#
_symmetry.space_group_name_H-M   'P 1'
#
loop_
_entity.id
_entity.type
_entity.pdbx_description
1 polymer ?
#
loop_
_entity_poly.entity_id
_entity_poly.type
_entity_poly.pdbx_seq_one_letter_code
_entity_poly.pdbx_strand_id
1 'polypeptide(L)'
;MFNKLVKVLALFLLFYQTQAYSKSASFNDFNSRDLTNYFSGIIAYENKENTDALKFFNASKVLINKHNSYLKRYVNSLVLENKVAQAINIIKNKNNKNNVDFFNAYILLVIDSLKKNDFKKAEEYLIQSLKFKDQKRFNLVISETLRQYIYTFKNKQILKSKQNFGNLSLISQTFQRCYLDEKNTSSFFLNL
;
A
#
# COMPACT_ATOMS: atom_id res chain seq x y z
N MET A 1 26.20 37.01 -54.40
CA MET A 1 27.07 36.50 -53.31
C MET A 1 26.49 36.73 -51.95
N PHE A 2 25.90 37.86 -51.68
CA PHE A 2 25.32 38.26 -50.37
C PHE A 2 24.25 37.29 -49.82
N ASN A 3 23.35 36.76 -50.64
CA ASN A 3 22.29 35.84 -50.22
C ASN A 3 22.76 34.46 -49.77
N LYS A 4 23.94 34.00 -50.17
CA LYS A 4 24.51 32.74 -49.67
C LYS A 4 25.15 32.92 -48.30
N LEU A 5 25.77 34.05 -48.06
CA LEU A 5 26.41 34.37 -46.77
C LEU A 5 25.37 34.54 -45.67
N VAL A 6 24.23 35.19 -45.97
CA VAL A 6 23.09 35.33 -45.03
C VAL A 6 22.48 34.00 -44.65
N LYS A 7 22.34 33.07 -45.60
CA LYS A 7 21.81 31.71 -45.32
C LYS A 7 22.75 30.90 -44.44
N VAL A 8 24.06 31.00 -44.68
CA VAL A 8 25.04 30.29 -43.83
C VAL A 8 25.07 30.89 -42.42
N LEU A 9 24.95 32.20 -42.28
CA LEU A 9 24.91 32.88 -40.96
C LEU A 9 23.62 32.49 -40.19
N ALA A 10 22.46 32.40 -40.88
CA ALA A 10 21.20 31.96 -40.28
C ALA A 10 21.26 30.49 -39.84
N LEU A 11 21.93 29.62 -40.60
CA LEU A 11 22.14 28.23 -40.19
C LEU A 11 23.03 28.13 -38.94
N PHE A 12 24.07 28.92 -38.85
CA PHE A 12 24.95 28.98 -37.65
C PHE A 12 24.19 29.48 -36.41
N LEU A 13 23.31 30.47 -36.54
CA LEU A 13 22.48 30.95 -35.44
C LEU A 13 21.48 29.92 -34.92
N LEU A 14 20.97 29.00 -35.78
CA LEU A 14 20.08 27.92 -35.37
C LEU A 14 20.82 26.85 -34.55
N PHE A 15 22.09 26.63 -34.76
CA PHE A 15 22.90 25.70 -33.95
C PHE A 15 23.34 26.26 -32.60
N TYR A 16 23.35 27.57 -32.39
CA TYR A 16 23.73 28.20 -31.12
C TYR A 16 22.58 28.24 -30.09
N GLN A 17 21.33 27.91 -30.47
CA GLN A 17 20.19 28.06 -29.56
C GLN A 17 19.76 26.79 -28.83
N THR A 18 20.52 25.72 -28.85
CA THR A 18 20.14 24.48 -28.11
C THR A 18 21.09 24.17 -26.95
N GLN A 19 21.48 25.16 -26.18
CA GLN A 19 21.73 24.84 -24.77
C GLN A 19 20.39 24.88 -24.05
N ALA A 20 19.62 23.78 -24.17
CA ALA A 20 18.57 23.49 -23.23
C ALA A 20 19.24 23.36 -21.86
N TYR A 21 19.29 24.43 -21.11
CA TYR A 21 19.48 24.37 -19.67
C TYR A 21 18.30 23.60 -19.11
N SER A 22 18.39 22.29 -19.14
CA SER A 22 17.68 21.47 -18.20
C SER A 22 18.12 21.99 -16.83
N LYS A 23 17.28 22.78 -16.16
CA LYS A 23 17.37 22.94 -14.72
C LYS A 23 17.34 21.53 -14.18
N SER A 24 18.48 20.93 -13.91
CA SER A 24 18.58 19.78 -13.05
C SER A 24 18.04 20.26 -11.71
N ALA A 25 16.73 20.07 -11.49
CA ALA A 25 16.19 20.03 -10.16
C ALA A 25 17.18 19.17 -9.39
N SER A 26 17.79 19.71 -8.36
CA SER A 26 18.99 19.20 -7.72
C SER A 26 18.91 17.68 -7.53
N PHE A 27 19.52 16.91 -8.41
CA PHE A 27 19.76 15.47 -8.26
C PHE A 27 20.66 15.16 -7.06
N ASN A 28 21.14 16.19 -6.36
CA ASN A 28 21.95 16.08 -5.16
C ASN A 28 21.25 15.41 -3.97
N ASP A 29 19.92 15.21 -4.03
CA ASP A 29 19.17 14.55 -2.97
C ASP A 29 19.09 13.02 -3.10
N PHE A 30 19.46 12.43 -4.25
CA PHE A 30 19.41 11.00 -4.48
C PHE A 30 20.77 10.46 -4.90
N ASN A 31 21.32 9.56 -4.08
CA ASN A 31 22.51 8.80 -4.46
C ASN A 31 22.12 7.80 -5.58
N SER A 32 22.91 7.73 -6.67
CA SER A 32 22.69 6.80 -7.78
C SER A 32 22.62 5.33 -7.32
N ARG A 33 23.42 4.96 -6.31
CA ARG A 33 23.41 3.63 -5.70
C ARG A 33 22.06 3.32 -5.05
N ASP A 34 21.45 4.27 -4.34
CA ASP A 34 20.16 4.07 -3.70
C ASP A 34 19.06 3.90 -4.73
N LEU A 35 19.09 4.67 -5.83
CA LEU A 35 18.17 4.52 -6.94
C LEU A 35 18.36 3.18 -7.66
N THR A 36 19.59 2.75 -7.94
CA THR A 36 19.89 1.44 -8.54
C THR A 36 19.32 0.32 -7.67
N ASN A 37 19.60 0.33 -6.37
CA ASN A 37 19.03 -0.66 -5.45
C ASN A 37 17.49 -0.62 -5.44
N TYR A 38 16.89 0.56 -5.45
CA TYR A 38 15.43 0.68 -5.49
C TYR A 38 14.84 0.06 -6.76
N PHE A 39 15.40 0.35 -7.93
CA PHE A 39 14.91 -0.24 -9.19
C PHE A 39 15.17 -1.73 -9.26
N SER A 40 16.32 -2.23 -8.78
CA SER A 40 16.57 -3.67 -8.66
C SER A 40 15.54 -4.33 -7.74
N GLY A 41 15.19 -3.67 -6.63
CA GLY A 41 14.15 -4.12 -5.73
C GLY A 41 12.77 -4.20 -6.39
N ILE A 42 12.43 -3.23 -7.27
CA ILE A 42 11.18 -3.27 -8.03
C ILE A 42 11.16 -4.48 -8.98
N ILE A 43 12.24 -4.70 -9.73
CA ILE A 43 12.34 -5.81 -10.69
C ILE A 43 12.20 -7.15 -9.95
N ALA A 44 12.96 -7.36 -8.87
CA ALA A 44 12.87 -8.57 -8.06
C ALA A 44 11.45 -8.77 -7.47
N TYR A 45 10.80 -7.69 -7.01
CA TYR A 45 9.43 -7.74 -6.48
C TYR A 45 8.41 -8.17 -7.55
N GLU A 46 8.49 -7.61 -8.76
CA GLU A 46 7.59 -7.98 -9.86
C GLU A 46 7.83 -9.43 -10.33
N ASN A 47 9.08 -9.92 -10.25
CA ASN A 47 9.45 -11.30 -10.51
C ASN A 47 9.08 -12.28 -9.38
N LYS A 48 8.52 -11.77 -8.25
CA LYS A 48 8.20 -12.55 -7.04
C LYS A 48 9.43 -13.13 -6.31
N GLU A 49 10.58 -12.58 -6.54
CA GLU A 49 11.83 -12.86 -5.84
C GLU A 49 11.88 -12.05 -4.53
N ASN A 50 11.01 -12.43 -3.57
CA ASN A 50 10.70 -11.59 -2.42
C ASN A 50 11.92 -11.31 -1.54
N THR A 51 12.78 -12.30 -1.33
CA THR A 51 14.01 -12.18 -0.52
C THR A 51 14.96 -11.15 -1.12
N ASP A 52 15.21 -11.22 -2.43
CA ASP A 52 16.07 -10.26 -3.12
C ASP A 52 15.43 -8.88 -3.19
N ALA A 53 14.13 -8.80 -3.44
CA ALA A 53 13.39 -7.55 -3.38
C ALA A 53 13.58 -6.86 -2.03
N LEU A 54 13.40 -7.59 -0.92
CA LEU A 54 13.59 -7.06 0.42
C LEU A 54 15.03 -6.63 0.68
N LYS A 55 16.03 -7.39 0.20
CA LYS A 55 17.45 -7.05 0.29
C LYS A 55 17.75 -5.71 -0.38
N PHE A 56 17.27 -5.52 -1.61
CA PHE A 56 17.46 -4.29 -2.37
C PHE A 56 16.71 -3.10 -1.76
N PHE A 57 15.48 -3.30 -1.29
CA PHE A 57 14.76 -2.24 -0.56
C PHE A 57 15.47 -1.88 0.75
N ASN A 58 16.01 -2.83 1.50
CA ASN A 58 16.81 -2.51 2.68
C ASN A 58 18.03 -1.66 2.36
N ALA A 59 18.72 -1.95 1.25
CA ALA A 59 19.90 -1.21 0.81
C ALA A 59 19.57 0.23 0.36
N SER A 60 18.31 0.49 -0.06
CA SER A 60 17.82 1.82 -0.47
C SER A 60 16.89 2.49 0.56
N LYS A 61 16.92 2.06 1.82
CA LYS A 61 15.99 2.50 2.88
C LYS A 61 15.96 4.02 3.14
N VAL A 62 17.00 4.74 2.76
CA VAL A 62 17.04 6.22 2.82
C VAL A 62 15.90 6.86 2.02
N LEU A 63 15.38 6.17 0.97
CA LEU A 63 14.30 6.65 0.13
C LEU A 63 12.91 6.60 0.81
N ILE A 64 12.79 5.95 1.96
CA ILE A 64 11.51 5.78 2.69
C ILE A 64 10.84 7.12 3.04
N ASN A 65 11.61 8.20 3.17
CA ASN A 65 11.11 9.54 3.47
C ASN A 65 11.00 10.44 2.22
N LYS A 66 11.55 9.98 1.10
CA LYS A 66 11.68 10.78 -0.11
C LYS A 66 10.76 10.32 -1.24
N HIS A 67 10.22 9.09 -1.14
CA HIS A 67 9.45 8.48 -2.22
C HIS A 67 8.28 7.66 -1.70
N ASN A 68 7.03 8.13 -1.89
CA ASN A 68 5.83 7.49 -1.36
C ASN A 68 5.64 6.04 -1.82
N SER A 69 5.87 5.75 -3.09
CA SER A 69 5.76 4.39 -3.64
C SER A 69 6.75 3.40 -3.03
N TYR A 70 7.90 3.89 -2.50
CA TYR A 70 8.88 3.06 -1.81
C TYR A 70 8.28 2.39 -0.57
N LEU A 71 7.63 3.18 0.30
CA LEU A 71 7.08 2.66 1.55
C LEU A 71 6.12 1.50 1.31
N LYS A 72 5.24 1.62 0.33
CA LYS A 72 4.28 0.58 -0.03
C LYS A 72 4.96 -0.73 -0.44
N ARG A 73 5.94 -0.67 -1.35
CA ARG A 73 6.68 -1.85 -1.82
C ARG A 73 7.50 -2.49 -0.72
N TYR A 74 8.18 -1.67 0.07
CA TYR A 74 8.99 -2.13 1.19
C TYR A 74 8.13 -2.86 2.25
N VAL A 75 7.00 -2.28 2.64
CA VAL A 75 6.05 -2.91 3.58
C VAL A 75 5.53 -4.24 3.01
N ASN A 76 5.13 -4.27 1.74
CA ASN A 76 4.65 -5.50 1.11
C ASN A 76 5.75 -6.58 1.09
N SER A 77 7.00 -6.24 0.75
CA SER A 77 8.12 -7.19 0.77
C SER A 77 8.40 -7.72 2.17
N LEU A 78 8.28 -6.89 3.21
CA LEU A 78 8.40 -7.35 4.60
C LEU A 78 7.30 -8.35 4.98
N VAL A 79 6.06 -8.11 4.55
CA VAL A 79 4.94 -9.03 4.80
C VAL A 79 5.15 -10.36 4.07
N LEU A 80 5.57 -10.33 2.81
CA LEU A 80 5.85 -11.52 2.02
C LEU A 80 7.00 -12.36 2.58
N GLU A 81 7.96 -11.73 3.27
CA GLU A 81 9.06 -12.38 3.98
C GLU A 81 8.73 -12.69 5.46
N ASN A 82 7.44 -12.77 5.83
CA ASN A 82 6.98 -13.04 7.20
C ASN A 82 7.47 -12.05 8.28
N LYS A 83 8.00 -10.88 7.89
CA LYS A 83 8.47 -9.82 8.80
C LYS A 83 7.36 -8.83 9.16
N VAL A 84 6.17 -9.35 9.45
CA VAL A 84 4.93 -8.56 9.68
C VAL A 84 5.09 -7.57 10.83
N ALA A 85 5.72 -7.96 11.94
CA ALA A 85 5.94 -7.06 13.07
C ALA A 85 6.80 -5.84 12.69
N GLN A 86 7.83 -6.05 11.86
CA GLN A 86 8.67 -4.96 11.36
C GLN A 86 7.88 -4.03 10.42
N ALA A 87 7.06 -4.60 9.52
CA ALA A 87 6.16 -3.84 8.66
C ALA A 87 5.23 -2.94 9.47
N ILE A 88 4.57 -3.48 10.49
CA ILE A 88 3.66 -2.74 11.37
C ILE A 88 4.39 -1.59 12.09
N ASN A 89 5.58 -1.83 12.64
CA ASN A 89 6.36 -0.79 13.31
C ASN A 89 6.71 0.37 12.36
N ILE A 90 7.10 0.06 11.12
CA ILE A 90 7.41 1.07 10.11
C ILE A 90 6.15 1.88 9.78
N ILE A 91 5.01 1.21 9.58
CA ILE A 91 3.74 1.88 9.29
C ILE A 91 3.35 2.81 10.45
N LYS A 92 3.41 2.35 11.70
CA LYS A 92 3.06 3.16 12.89
C LYS A 92 3.92 4.42 12.98
N ASN A 93 5.24 4.28 12.80
CA ASN A 93 6.16 5.42 12.83
C ASN A 93 5.88 6.44 11.72
N LYS A 94 5.36 5.99 10.57
CA LYS A 94 4.98 6.85 9.45
C LYS A 94 3.58 7.43 9.61
N ASN A 95 2.63 6.65 10.12
CA ASN A 95 1.26 7.09 10.35
C ASN A 95 1.20 8.26 11.34
N ASN A 96 2.02 8.25 12.38
CA ASN A 96 2.15 9.36 13.32
C ASN A 96 2.56 10.70 12.66
N LYS A 97 3.10 10.63 11.44
CA LYS A 97 3.48 11.79 10.62
C LYS A 97 2.53 12.03 9.44
N ASN A 98 1.36 11.37 9.42
CA ASN A 98 0.38 11.38 8.32
C ASN A 98 0.96 11.01 6.93
N ASN A 99 2.02 10.21 6.88
CA ASN A 99 2.74 9.87 5.65
C ASN A 99 2.42 8.46 5.13
N VAL A 100 1.24 7.92 5.48
CA VAL A 100 0.77 6.61 5.00
C VAL A 100 -0.37 6.84 4.01
N ASP A 101 -0.16 6.43 2.74
CA ASP A 101 -1.04 6.74 1.62
C ASP A 101 -1.55 5.51 0.85
N PHE A 102 -1.58 4.33 1.50
CA PHE A 102 -2.05 3.10 0.86
C PHE A 102 -2.90 2.23 1.78
N PHE A 103 -3.93 1.61 1.19
CA PHE A 103 -4.95 0.82 1.87
C PHE A 103 -4.40 -0.30 2.75
N ASN A 104 -3.48 -1.12 2.20
CA ASN A 104 -2.95 -2.31 2.89
C ASN A 104 -2.27 -1.98 4.22
N ALA A 105 -1.68 -0.79 4.36
CA ALA A 105 -1.07 -0.37 5.63
C ALA A 105 -2.10 -0.28 6.74
N TYR A 106 -3.25 0.36 6.47
CA TYR A 106 -4.32 0.47 7.46
C TYR A 106 -4.92 -0.89 7.79
N ILE A 107 -5.06 -1.77 6.80
CA ILE A 107 -5.54 -3.15 7.04
C ILE A 107 -4.60 -3.91 7.97
N LEU A 108 -3.28 -3.79 7.79
CA LEU A 108 -2.31 -4.39 8.72
C LEU A 108 -2.45 -3.83 10.15
N LEU A 109 -2.69 -2.52 10.29
CA LEU A 109 -2.91 -1.91 11.60
C LEU A 109 -4.23 -2.36 12.24
N VAL A 110 -5.30 -2.52 11.46
CA VAL A 110 -6.58 -3.08 11.93
C VAL A 110 -6.38 -4.48 12.46
N ILE A 111 -5.73 -5.36 11.69
CA ILE A 111 -5.49 -6.75 12.08
C ILE A 111 -4.59 -6.84 13.33
N ASP A 112 -3.53 -6.01 13.42
CA ASP A 112 -2.67 -5.94 14.62
C ASP A 112 -3.45 -5.51 15.86
N SER A 113 -4.37 -4.55 15.69
CA SER A 113 -5.22 -4.06 16.78
C SER A 113 -6.25 -5.11 17.22
N LEU A 114 -6.87 -5.83 16.26
CA LEU A 114 -7.77 -6.95 16.54
C LEU A 114 -7.06 -8.08 17.30
N LYS A 115 -5.85 -8.44 16.86
CA LYS A 115 -5.03 -9.46 17.55
C LYS A 115 -4.73 -9.09 19.01
N LYS A 116 -4.71 -7.80 19.31
CA LYS A 116 -4.47 -7.26 20.66
C LYS A 116 -5.76 -6.97 21.44
N ASN A 117 -6.92 -7.28 20.89
CA ASN A 117 -8.24 -6.92 21.40
C ASN A 117 -8.43 -5.40 21.61
N ASP A 118 -7.66 -4.57 20.90
CA ASP A 118 -7.80 -3.10 20.93
C ASP A 118 -8.82 -2.68 19.84
N PHE A 119 -10.10 -2.94 20.13
CA PHE A 119 -11.19 -2.68 19.18
C PHE A 119 -11.33 -1.19 18.84
N LYS A 120 -11.00 -0.30 19.79
CA LYS A 120 -11.05 1.15 19.54
C LYS A 120 -10.06 1.54 18.45
N LYS A 121 -8.79 1.14 18.57
CA LYS A 121 -7.80 1.42 17.53
C LYS A 121 -8.11 0.70 16.22
N ALA A 122 -8.67 -0.50 16.27
CA ALA A 122 -9.09 -1.20 15.06
C ALA A 122 -10.16 -0.38 14.30
N GLU A 123 -11.16 0.19 14.98
CA GLU A 123 -12.16 1.08 14.40
C GLU A 123 -11.53 2.35 13.83
N GLU A 124 -10.63 3.01 14.57
CA GLU A 124 -9.92 4.22 14.13
C GLU A 124 -9.12 3.99 12.83
N TYR A 125 -8.34 2.90 12.77
CA TYR A 125 -7.58 2.56 11.56
C TYR A 125 -8.48 2.14 10.40
N LEU A 126 -9.58 1.46 10.68
CA LEU A 126 -10.55 1.10 9.65
C LEU A 126 -11.18 2.38 9.04
N ILE A 127 -11.57 3.35 9.86
CA ILE A 127 -12.08 4.65 9.39
C ILE A 127 -11.03 5.34 8.49
N GLN A 128 -9.75 5.34 8.90
CA GLN A 128 -8.69 5.92 8.08
C GLN A 128 -8.49 5.19 6.74
N SER A 129 -8.78 3.89 6.67
CA SER A 129 -8.71 3.12 5.43
C SER A 129 -9.80 3.48 4.42
N LEU A 130 -10.94 4.03 4.88
CA LEU A 130 -12.10 4.33 4.03
C LEU A 130 -11.83 5.38 2.95
N LYS A 131 -10.79 6.22 3.10
CA LYS A 131 -10.34 7.14 2.04
C LYS A 131 -9.91 6.42 0.76
N PHE A 132 -9.63 5.11 0.83
CA PHE A 132 -9.24 4.28 -0.31
C PHE A 132 -10.34 3.33 -0.80
N LYS A 133 -11.55 3.35 -0.22
CA LYS A 133 -12.63 2.39 -0.48
C LYS A 133 -13.03 2.35 -1.95
N ASP A 134 -13.08 3.51 -2.61
CA ASP A 134 -13.55 3.66 -3.99
C ASP A 134 -12.46 3.37 -5.04
N GLN A 135 -11.21 3.20 -4.62
CA GLN A 135 -10.09 2.91 -5.54
C GLN A 135 -10.20 1.50 -6.16
N LYS A 136 -10.76 0.54 -5.42
CA LYS A 136 -10.97 -0.84 -5.88
C LYS A 136 -12.17 -1.43 -5.14
N ARG A 137 -13.04 -2.16 -5.87
CA ARG A 137 -14.16 -2.90 -5.27
C ARG A 137 -13.71 -3.82 -4.13
N PHE A 138 -12.53 -4.40 -4.24
CA PHE A 138 -11.92 -5.26 -3.22
C PHE A 138 -11.68 -4.52 -1.89
N ASN A 139 -11.27 -3.25 -1.93
CA ASN A 139 -11.08 -2.45 -0.71
C ASN A 139 -12.39 -2.29 0.06
N LEU A 140 -13.50 -2.08 -0.66
CA LEU A 140 -14.83 -1.98 -0.04
C LEU A 140 -15.23 -3.28 0.65
N VAL A 141 -15.04 -4.42 -0.02
CA VAL A 141 -15.35 -5.75 0.54
C VAL A 141 -14.56 -6.01 1.82
N ILE A 142 -13.25 -5.78 1.80
CA ILE A 142 -12.38 -5.97 2.98
C ILE A 142 -12.81 -5.04 4.12
N SER A 143 -13.03 -3.75 3.83
CA SER A 143 -13.41 -2.78 4.86
C SER A 143 -14.73 -3.17 5.53
N GLU A 144 -15.71 -3.60 4.76
CA GLU A 144 -17.01 -4.02 5.29
C GLU A 144 -16.89 -5.30 6.11
N THR A 145 -16.13 -6.28 5.63
CA THR A 145 -15.88 -7.54 6.37
C THR A 145 -15.19 -7.26 7.70
N LEU A 146 -14.15 -6.42 7.71
CA LEU A 146 -13.46 -6.05 8.94
C LEU A 146 -14.36 -5.27 9.90
N ARG A 147 -15.22 -4.39 9.39
CA ARG A 147 -16.22 -3.69 10.20
C ARG A 147 -17.15 -4.66 10.92
N GLN A 148 -17.62 -5.69 10.22
CA GLN A 148 -18.45 -6.73 10.80
C GLN A 148 -17.69 -7.52 11.88
N TYR A 149 -16.45 -7.92 11.63
CA TYR A 149 -15.66 -8.66 12.62
C TYR A 149 -15.34 -7.82 13.84
N ILE A 150 -14.94 -6.55 13.68
CA ILE A 150 -14.72 -5.65 14.83
C ILE A 150 -15.98 -5.56 15.69
N TYR A 151 -17.14 -5.35 15.05
CA TYR A 151 -18.41 -5.28 15.76
C TYR A 151 -18.73 -6.58 16.50
N THR A 152 -18.60 -7.72 15.82
CA THR A 152 -18.91 -9.04 16.39
C THR A 152 -18.00 -9.39 17.55
N PHE A 153 -16.70 -9.12 17.44
CA PHE A 153 -15.73 -9.39 18.51
C PHE A 153 -15.94 -8.49 19.73
N LYS A 154 -16.28 -7.22 19.48
CA LYS A 154 -16.53 -6.23 20.53
C LYS A 154 -17.86 -6.46 21.27
N ASN A 155 -18.95 -6.69 20.53
CA ASN A 155 -20.30 -6.69 21.07
C ASN A 155 -20.87 -8.09 21.27
N LYS A 156 -20.18 -9.15 20.85
CA LYS A 156 -20.65 -10.54 20.87
C LYS A 156 -22.00 -10.75 20.14
N GLN A 157 -22.19 -10.02 19.06
CA GLN A 157 -23.41 -10.05 18.24
C GLN A 157 -23.05 -9.92 16.76
N ILE A 158 -23.85 -10.52 15.88
CA ILE A 158 -23.70 -10.40 14.43
C ILE A 158 -24.21 -9.04 13.98
N LEU A 159 -23.40 -8.31 13.23
CA LEU A 159 -23.82 -7.07 12.60
C LEU A 159 -24.60 -7.36 11.32
N LYS A 160 -25.88 -6.98 11.28
CA LYS A 160 -26.67 -7.03 10.05
C LYS A 160 -26.14 -5.99 9.05
N SER A 161 -25.45 -6.44 8.02
CA SER A 161 -24.98 -5.56 6.95
C SER A 161 -26.07 -5.35 5.90
N LYS A 162 -26.19 -4.11 5.40
CA LYS A 162 -27.03 -3.78 4.23
C LYS A 162 -26.34 -4.16 2.90
N GLN A 163 -25.02 -4.40 2.93
CA GLN A 163 -24.25 -4.73 1.74
C GLN A 163 -24.16 -6.25 1.57
N ASN A 164 -24.42 -6.68 0.34
CA ASN A 164 -24.32 -8.09 -0.04
C ASN A 164 -23.24 -8.26 -1.11
N PHE A 165 -22.22 -9.03 -0.79
CA PHE A 165 -21.11 -9.40 -1.68
C PHE A 165 -21.21 -10.88 -2.13
N GLY A 166 -22.41 -11.45 -2.18
CA GLY A 166 -22.63 -12.84 -2.55
C GLY A 166 -22.00 -13.80 -1.56
N ASN A 167 -21.31 -14.83 -2.05
CA ASN A 167 -20.68 -15.85 -1.23
C ASN A 167 -19.70 -15.29 -0.18
N LEU A 168 -19.03 -14.19 -0.45
CA LEU A 168 -18.15 -13.57 0.54
C LEU A 168 -18.90 -13.06 1.77
N SER A 169 -20.10 -12.54 1.61
CA SER A 169 -20.95 -12.15 2.73
C SER A 169 -21.40 -13.37 3.54
N LEU A 170 -21.75 -14.46 2.85
CA LEU A 170 -22.17 -15.72 3.49
C LEU A 170 -21.01 -16.33 4.29
N ILE A 171 -19.82 -16.41 3.69
CA ILE A 171 -18.59 -16.87 4.37
C ILE A 171 -18.32 -16.02 5.63
N SER A 172 -18.35 -14.68 5.50
CA SER A 172 -18.12 -13.79 6.63
C SER A 172 -19.12 -14.01 7.77
N GLN A 173 -20.41 -14.15 7.45
CA GLN A 173 -21.44 -14.40 8.45
C GLN A 173 -21.27 -15.77 9.12
N THR A 174 -20.91 -16.81 8.35
CA THR A 174 -20.67 -18.15 8.88
C THR A 174 -19.52 -18.17 9.87
N PHE A 175 -18.41 -17.48 9.58
CA PHE A 175 -17.31 -17.34 10.53
C PHE A 175 -17.70 -16.55 11.79
N GLN A 176 -18.52 -15.51 11.67
CA GLN A 176 -19.02 -14.76 12.83
C GLN A 176 -19.89 -15.66 13.74
N ARG A 177 -20.76 -16.51 13.14
CA ARG A 177 -21.57 -17.48 13.88
C ARG A 177 -20.71 -18.52 14.59
N CYS A 178 -19.67 -19.01 13.90
CA CYS A 178 -18.72 -19.94 14.48
C CYS A 178 -18.00 -19.32 15.69
N TYR A 179 -17.57 -18.07 15.58
CA TYR A 179 -16.93 -17.33 16.68
C TYR A 179 -17.86 -17.15 17.89
N LEU A 180 -19.17 -17.03 17.66
CA LEU A 180 -20.18 -16.83 18.69
C LEU A 180 -20.72 -18.15 19.26
N ASP A 181 -20.23 -19.30 18.81
CA ASP A 181 -20.70 -20.64 19.21
C ASP A 181 -22.21 -20.84 18.94
N GLU A 182 -22.74 -20.20 17.87
CA GLU A 182 -24.16 -20.37 17.53
C GLU A 182 -24.46 -21.80 17.14
N LYS A 183 -25.56 -22.36 17.74
CA LYS A 183 -26.12 -23.64 17.34
C LYS A 183 -26.43 -23.60 15.84
N ASN A 184 -26.25 -24.69 15.12
CA ASN A 184 -26.50 -24.82 13.68
C ASN A 184 -25.45 -24.15 12.76
N THR A 185 -24.31 -23.64 13.27
CA THR A 185 -23.24 -23.09 12.42
C THR A 185 -22.78 -24.09 11.36
N SER A 186 -22.76 -25.39 11.66
CA SER A 186 -22.38 -26.42 10.69
C SER A 186 -23.27 -26.44 9.44
N SER A 187 -24.57 -26.19 9.59
CA SER A 187 -25.51 -26.17 8.44
C SER A 187 -25.22 -24.97 7.51
N PHE A 188 -24.72 -23.87 8.04
CA PHE A 188 -24.29 -22.72 7.21
C PHE A 188 -23.02 -23.03 6.43
N PHE A 189 -22.09 -23.81 6.97
CA PHE A 189 -20.90 -24.26 6.22
C PHE A 189 -21.24 -25.19 5.07
N LEU A 190 -22.25 -26.03 5.22
CA LEU A 190 -22.70 -26.94 4.16
C LEU A 190 -23.36 -26.21 2.98
N ASN A 191 -23.82 -24.98 3.16
CA ASN A 191 -24.48 -24.15 2.15
C ASN A 191 -23.54 -23.14 1.49
N LEU A 192 -22.24 -23.16 1.80
CA LEU A 192 -21.20 -22.36 1.14
C LEU A 192 -20.73 -22.99 -0.16
#